data_837ed2e67034cf687fa468eaab3f1082
#
_entry.id   837ed2e67034cf687fa468eaab3f1082
#
_cell.length_a   1.000
_cell.length_b   1.000
_cell.length_c   1.000
_cell.angle_alpha   90.00
_cell.angle_beta   90.00
_cell.angle_gamma   90.00
#
_symmetry.space_group_name_H-M   'P 1'
#
loop_
_entity.id
_entity.type
_entity.pdbx_description
1 polymer ?
#
loop_
_entity_poly.entity_id
_entity_poly.type
_entity_poly.pdbx_seq_one_letter_code
_entity_poly.pdbx_strand_id
1 'polypeptide(L)' 'VHLSTASPEAQTVKLADLISNTRSIVEHDPVFAKVYMREKLLLLDVLHRGNKLLFDRAMKLVEDYYEGR' A
#
# COMPACT_ATOMS: atom_id res chain seq x y z
N VAL A 1 -3.53 -14.37 10.11
CA VAL A 1 -2.25 -13.77 10.46
C VAL A 1 -2.38 -12.27 10.55
N HIS A 2 -1.95 -11.70 11.64
CA HIS A 2 -2.00 -10.25 11.85
C HIS A 2 -0.72 -9.62 11.30
N LEU A 3 -0.87 -8.76 10.29
CA LEU A 3 0.28 -8.13 9.66
C LEU A 3 1.05 -7.23 10.63
N SER A 4 0.37 -6.70 11.64
CA SER A 4 1.03 -5.86 12.64
C SER A 4 2.05 -6.65 13.48
N THR A 5 1.91 -7.98 13.55
CA THR A 5 2.85 -8.84 14.27
C THR A 5 3.80 -9.59 13.34
N ALA A 6 3.69 -9.34 12.02
CA ALA A 6 4.57 -9.97 11.05
C ALA A 6 5.99 -9.42 11.21
N SER A 7 6.98 -10.22 10.80
CA SER A 7 8.36 -9.78 10.84
C SER A 7 8.57 -8.58 9.91
N PRO A 8 9.60 -7.76 10.16
CA PRO A 8 9.90 -6.65 9.25
C PRO A 8 10.12 -7.10 7.81
N GLU A 9 10.71 -8.29 7.61
CA GLU A 9 10.90 -8.83 6.27
C GLU A 9 9.57 -9.14 5.59
N ALA A 10 8.65 -9.75 6.32
CA ALA A 10 7.32 -10.08 5.77
C ALA A 10 6.55 -8.80 5.45
N GLN A 11 6.66 -7.80 6.29
CA GLN A 11 6.01 -6.51 6.03
C GLN A 11 6.61 -5.83 4.80
N THR A 12 7.92 -5.94 4.62
CA THR A 12 8.61 -5.38 3.45
C THR A 12 8.11 -6.04 2.17
N VAL A 13 7.96 -7.35 2.16
CA VAL A 13 7.42 -8.07 0.99
C VAL A 13 6.00 -7.59 0.69
N LYS A 14 5.19 -7.41 1.72
CA LYS A 14 3.82 -6.93 1.54
C LYS A 14 3.78 -5.51 0.99
N LEU A 15 4.70 -4.65 1.42
CA LEU A 15 4.80 -3.30 0.88
C LEU A 15 5.15 -3.31 -0.60
N ALA A 16 6.10 -4.14 -1.00
CA ALA A 16 6.49 -4.25 -2.41
C ALA A 16 5.31 -4.74 -3.25
N ASP A 17 4.58 -5.72 -2.76
CA ASP A 17 3.40 -6.26 -3.42
C ASP A 17 2.32 -5.19 -3.57
N LEU A 18 2.11 -4.42 -2.51
CA LEU A 18 1.12 -3.35 -2.51
C LEU A 18 1.46 -2.28 -3.55
N ILE A 19 2.72 -1.89 -3.63
CA ILE A 19 3.16 -0.88 -4.59
C ILE A 19 2.89 -1.37 -6.02
N SER A 20 3.26 -2.61 -6.32
CA SER A 20 3.06 -3.18 -7.64
C SER A 20 1.58 -3.26 -8.00
N ASN A 21 0.76 -3.77 -7.07
CA ASN A 21 -0.67 -3.94 -7.32
C ASN A 21 -1.40 -2.61 -7.42
N THR A 22 -1.01 -1.61 -6.63
CA THR A 22 -1.65 -0.31 -6.66
C THR A 22 -1.57 0.30 -8.05
N ARG A 23 -0.39 0.27 -8.66
CA ARG A 23 -0.20 0.85 -9.98
C ARG A 23 -1.07 0.17 -11.03
N SER A 24 -1.13 -1.15 -10.98
CA SER A 24 -1.93 -1.92 -11.92
C SER A 24 -3.42 -1.64 -11.76
N ILE A 25 -3.89 -1.63 -10.53
CA ILE A 25 -5.32 -1.46 -10.24
C ILE A 25 -5.79 -0.06 -10.59
N VAL A 26 -5.02 0.97 -10.27
CA VAL A 26 -5.38 2.34 -10.60
C VAL A 26 -5.46 2.52 -12.12
N GLU A 27 -4.56 1.87 -12.84
CA GLU A 27 -4.50 2.00 -14.29
C GLU A 27 -5.62 1.22 -14.99
N HIS A 28 -5.92 0.00 -14.51
CA HIS A 28 -6.80 -0.92 -15.23
C HIS A 28 -8.21 -1.02 -14.64
N ASP A 29 -8.42 -0.61 -13.40
CA ASP A 29 -9.73 -0.72 -12.76
C ASP A 29 -9.98 0.47 -11.84
N PRO A 30 -10.26 1.65 -12.41
CA PRO A 30 -10.41 2.87 -11.62
C PRO A 30 -11.61 2.83 -10.65
N VAL A 31 -12.63 2.05 -10.94
CA VAL A 31 -13.78 1.93 -10.04
C VAL A 31 -13.37 1.15 -8.78
N PHE A 32 -12.73 0.00 -8.98
CA PHE A 32 -12.26 -0.80 -7.86
C PHE A 32 -11.14 -0.09 -7.11
N ALA A 33 -10.38 0.76 -7.79
CA ALA A 33 -9.27 1.48 -7.17
C ALA A 33 -9.73 2.28 -5.96
N LYS A 34 -10.94 2.82 -5.98
CA LYS A 34 -11.45 3.60 -4.85
C LYS A 34 -11.53 2.76 -3.58
N VAL A 35 -12.06 1.56 -3.70
CA VAL A 35 -12.17 0.63 -2.57
C VAL A 35 -10.79 0.13 -2.18
N TYR A 36 -9.99 -0.23 -3.17
CA TYR A 36 -8.65 -0.76 -2.95
C TYR A 36 -7.77 0.24 -2.19
N MET A 37 -7.78 1.50 -2.60
CA MET A 37 -6.93 2.52 -1.97
C MET A 37 -7.33 2.78 -0.53
N ARG A 38 -8.63 2.78 -0.25
CA ARG A 38 -9.12 2.95 1.12
C ARG A 38 -8.61 1.83 2.02
N GLU A 39 -8.70 0.59 1.54
CA GLU A 39 -8.25 -0.56 2.31
C GLU A 39 -6.75 -0.55 2.53
N LYS A 40 -6.00 -0.13 1.51
CA LYS A 40 -4.54 -0.11 1.61
C LYS A 40 -4.05 1.01 2.51
N LEU A 41 -4.77 2.10 2.58
CA LEU A 41 -4.44 3.15 3.53
C LEU A 41 -4.52 2.62 4.97
N LEU A 42 -5.57 1.84 5.26
CA LEU A 42 -5.70 1.20 6.56
C LEU A 42 -4.61 0.16 6.79
N LEU A 43 -4.26 -0.59 5.75
CA LEU A 43 -3.22 -1.60 5.85
C LEU A 43 -1.85 -0.99 6.14
N LEU A 44 -1.56 0.17 5.54
CA LEU A 44 -0.29 0.84 5.78
C LEU A 44 -0.10 1.21 7.25
N ASP A 45 -1.19 1.42 7.96
CA ASP A 45 -1.13 1.74 9.38
C ASP A 45 -0.48 0.62 10.20
N VAL A 46 -0.52 -0.63 9.69
CA VAL A 46 0.08 -1.78 10.38
C VAL A 46 1.38 -2.27 9.74
N LEU A 47 1.80 -1.67 8.64
CA LEU A 47 3.01 -2.09 7.93
C LEU A 47 4.22 -1.19 8.21
N HIS A 48 4.17 -0.42 9.28
CA HIS A 48 5.19 0.58 9.57
C HIS A 48 6.53 0.00 10.01
N ARG A 49 6.61 -1.31 10.25
CA ARG A 49 7.86 -1.98 10.62
C ARG A 49 8.64 -2.51 9.42
N GLY A 50 8.04 -2.45 8.23
CA GLY A 50 8.72 -2.87 7.02
C GLY A 50 9.79 -1.88 6.59
N ASN A 51 10.37 -2.12 5.40
CA ASN A 51 11.39 -1.25 4.85
C ASN A 51 10.87 0.17 4.71
N LYS A 52 11.57 1.13 5.30
CA LYS A 52 11.08 2.51 5.34
C LYS A 52 10.97 3.14 3.95
N LEU A 53 11.91 2.85 3.06
CA LEU A 53 11.86 3.40 1.71
C LEU A 53 10.64 2.89 0.96
N LEU A 54 10.31 1.61 1.11
CA LEU A 54 9.13 1.03 0.48
C LEU A 54 7.86 1.56 1.15
N PHE A 55 7.87 1.72 2.46
CA PHE A 55 6.73 2.29 3.17
C PHE A 55 6.44 3.71 2.68
N ASP A 56 7.48 4.53 2.60
CA ASP A 56 7.33 5.92 2.15
C ASP A 56 6.84 5.96 0.70
N ARG A 57 7.31 5.06 -0.15
CA ARG A 57 6.87 4.98 -1.54
C ARG A 57 5.40 4.57 -1.63
N ALA A 58 4.98 3.61 -0.82
CA ALA A 58 3.58 3.18 -0.80
C ALA A 58 2.68 4.32 -0.32
N MET A 59 3.08 5.03 0.73
CA MET A 59 2.33 6.18 1.20
C MET A 59 2.22 7.26 0.14
N LYS A 60 3.31 7.51 -0.58
CA LYS A 60 3.33 8.49 -1.66
C LYS A 60 2.33 8.13 -2.75
N LEU A 61 2.25 6.85 -3.11
CA LEU A 61 1.29 6.41 -4.11
C LEU A 61 -0.14 6.66 -3.66
N VAL A 62 -0.44 6.41 -2.39
CA VAL A 62 -1.78 6.66 -1.86
C VAL A 62 -2.08 8.16 -1.85
N GLU A 63 -1.12 8.97 -1.40
CA GLU A 63 -1.29 10.41 -1.36
C GLU A 63 -1.50 10.99 -2.75
N ASP A 64 -0.68 10.56 -3.71
CA ASP A 64 -0.80 11.03 -5.10
C ASP A 64 -2.15 10.65 -5.69
N TYR A 65 -2.64 9.47 -5.36
CA TYR A 65 -3.94 9.04 -5.85
C TYR A 65 -5.04 9.99 -5.39
N TYR A 66 -5.04 10.35 -4.09
CA TYR A 66 -6.09 11.21 -3.55
C TYR A 66 -5.92 12.66 -3.97
N GLU A 67 -4.68 13.14 -4.12
CA GLU A 67 -4.42 14.52 -4.51
C GLU A 67 -4.61 14.73 -6.01
N GLY A 68 -4.29 13.73 -6.80
CA GLY A 68 -4.38 13.83 -8.26
C GLY A 68 -5.80 13.76 -8.81
N ARG A 69 -6.75 13.66 -7.94
CA ARG A 69 -8.16 13.57 -8.33
C ARG A 69 -8.85 14.90 -8.22
#